data_2fa7cadcf77377cf2e2813af3694a57a
#
_entry.id   2fa7cadcf77377cf2e2813af3694a57a
#
_cell.length_a   1.000
_cell.length_b   1.000
_cell.length_c   1.000
_cell.angle_alpha   90.00
_cell.angle_beta   90.00
_cell.angle_gamma   90.00
#
_symmetry.space_group_name_H-M   'P 1'
#
loop_
_entity.id
_entity.type
_entity.pdbx_description
1 polymer ?
#
loop_
_entity_poly.entity_id
_entity_poly.type
_entity_poly.pdbx_seq_one_letter_code
_entity_poly.pdbx_strand_id
1 'polypeptide(L)'
;MNKYTYTYTITLDDIAGESFRLAPLSVMGYMQDACARYTATQKMGPQDLQAQNRYWVIKELAFDLATDLPSWGKEITIECWFSEISKLRVYIDFTVRWNQHILAKGYTLWLIVDKQTKRLIQTNEMAARFPVCTDLVLGTHKKWILPALAEPYRPVTKVMDISDKDFNGHINNKSYLHLALRSMGSEFAETHTLSHLHARFNQETYQGDVLTSSSYGTYLSNRFVHLIRKNTLPVCEIVTCWKEQMLF
;
A
#
# COMPACT_ATOMS: atom_id res chain seq x y z
N MET A 1 -23.93 6.49 7.85
CA MET A 1 -22.79 6.25 6.94
C MET A 1 -22.02 5.06 7.48
N ASN A 2 -21.80 4.02 6.66
CA ASN A 2 -21.16 2.80 7.16
C ASN A 2 -19.64 2.86 6.92
N LYS A 3 -18.99 3.71 7.70
CA LYS A 3 -17.54 3.76 7.80
C LYS A 3 -17.13 3.01 9.07
N TYR A 4 -16.07 2.22 8.98
CA TYR A 4 -15.53 1.45 10.09
C TYR A 4 -14.29 2.12 10.61
N THR A 5 -14.22 2.23 11.93
CA THR A 5 -13.18 2.99 12.61
C THR A 5 -12.40 2.06 13.54
N TYR A 6 -11.08 2.12 13.45
CA TYR A 6 -10.16 1.39 14.31
C TYR A 6 -9.09 2.32 14.84
N THR A 7 -8.76 2.17 16.13
CA THR A 7 -7.68 2.93 16.78
C THR A 7 -6.47 2.01 16.98
N TYR A 8 -5.29 2.55 16.71
CA TYR A 8 -4.00 1.87 16.84
C TYR A 8 -3.03 2.74 17.61
N THR A 9 -2.22 2.12 18.46
CA THR A 9 -1.08 2.78 19.09
C THR A 9 0.17 2.54 18.24
N ILE A 10 0.92 3.59 17.93
CA ILE A 10 2.18 3.49 17.17
C ILE A 10 3.21 2.75 18.03
N THR A 11 3.72 1.65 17.52
CA THR A 11 4.72 0.80 18.17
C THR A 11 6.14 1.12 17.68
N LEU A 12 7.16 0.53 18.30
CA LEU A 12 8.55 0.68 17.87
C LEU A 12 8.79 0.13 16.46
N ASP A 13 8.04 -0.89 16.04
CA ASP A 13 8.17 -1.48 14.71
C ASP A 13 7.60 -0.58 13.59
N ASP A 14 6.86 0.46 13.96
CA ASP A 14 6.21 1.37 13.03
C ASP A 14 6.99 2.65 12.78
N ILE A 15 8.07 2.87 13.49
CA ILE A 15 8.87 4.09 13.41
C ILE A 15 10.09 3.91 12.50
N ALA A 16 10.61 5.03 11.99
CA ALA A 16 11.83 5.05 11.21
C ALA A 16 12.74 6.21 11.64
N GLY A 17 14.04 5.92 11.61
CA GLY A 17 15.07 6.90 11.94
C GLY A 17 15.12 7.32 13.42
N GLU A 18 15.95 8.29 13.72
CA GLU A 18 16.19 8.79 15.09
C GLU A 18 15.07 9.70 15.62
N SER A 19 14.16 10.12 14.75
CA SER A 19 13.05 11.02 15.10
C SER A 19 11.92 10.37 15.87
N PHE A 20 11.91 9.03 16.02
CA PHE A 20 10.83 8.24 16.61
C PHE A 20 9.46 8.48 15.97
N ARG A 21 9.41 8.99 14.73
CA ARG A 21 8.17 9.26 14.00
C ARG A 21 7.71 8.05 13.21
N LEU A 22 6.39 7.98 13.01
CA LEU A 22 5.73 6.96 12.21
C LEU A 22 6.38 6.89 10.81
N ALA A 23 6.83 5.70 10.42
CA ALA A 23 7.34 5.46 9.09
C ALA A 23 6.21 5.56 8.05
N PRO A 24 6.43 6.25 6.92
CA PRO A 24 5.40 6.39 5.88
C PRO A 24 4.75 5.09 5.42
N LEU A 25 5.55 4.00 5.30
CA LEU A 25 5.04 2.70 4.88
C LEU A 25 4.31 1.92 5.97
N SER A 26 4.44 2.30 7.25
CA SER A 26 3.68 1.67 8.34
C SER A 26 2.19 2.00 8.25
N VAL A 27 1.83 3.15 7.67
CA VAL A 27 0.44 3.52 7.36
C VAL A 27 -0.26 2.42 6.54
N MET A 28 0.46 1.82 5.58
CA MET A 28 -0.07 0.71 4.77
C MET A 28 -0.42 -0.51 5.63
N GLY A 29 0.40 -0.84 6.63
CA GLY A 29 0.13 -1.98 7.50
C GLY A 29 -1.14 -1.80 8.32
N TYR A 30 -1.30 -0.65 8.93
CA TYR A 30 -2.51 -0.30 9.67
C TYR A 30 -3.76 -0.30 8.79
N MET A 31 -3.67 0.26 7.58
CA MET A 31 -4.76 0.24 6.61
C MET A 31 -5.14 -1.20 6.23
N GLN A 32 -4.16 -2.07 5.94
CA GLN A 32 -4.42 -3.47 5.60
C GLN A 32 -5.10 -4.22 6.76
N ASP A 33 -4.65 -3.99 8.01
CA ASP A 33 -5.28 -4.61 9.19
C ASP A 33 -6.72 -4.11 9.39
N ALA A 34 -6.96 -2.80 9.25
CA ALA A 34 -8.30 -2.22 9.34
C ALA A 34 -9.25 -2.82 8.27
N CYS A 35 -8.78 -2.95 7.03
CA CYS A 35 -9.53 -3.60 5.96
C CYS A 35 -9.81 -5.08 6.26
N ALA A 36 -8.83 -5.82 6.78
CA ALA A 36 -8.98 -7.22 7.16
C ALA A 36 -10.02 -7.40 8.28
N ARG A 37 -9.95 -6.56 9.32
CA ARG A 37 -10.95 -6.53 10.41
C ARG A 37 -12.34 -6.22 9.89
N TYR A 38 -12.45 -5.22 9.01
CA TYR A 38 -13.73 -4.85 8.41
C TYR A 38 -14.35 -6.00 7.62
N THR A 39 -13.58 -6.63 6.74
CA THR A 39 -14.08 -7.77 5.95
C THR A 39 -14.45 -8.97 6.83
N ALA A 40 -13.72 -9.19 7.92
CA ALA A 40 -14.00 -10.27 8.89
C ALA A 40 -15.35 -10.09 9.60
N THR A 41 -15.87 -8.86 9.78
CA THR A 41 -17.20 -8.64 10.36
C THR A 41 -18.32 -9.34 9.59
N GLN A 42 -18.11 -9.60 8.30
CA GLN A 42 -19.06 -10.25 7.40
C GLN A 42 -18.57 -11.64 6.94
N LYS A 43 -17.66 -12.27 7.68
CA LYS A 43 -17.08 -13.58 7.34
C LYS A 43 -16.43 -13.62 5.96
N MET A 44 -15.72 -12.54 5.63
CA MET A 44 -14.93 -12.40 4.40
C MET A 44 -13.50 -11.91 4.71
N GLY A 45 -13.06 -12.04 5.94
CA GLY A 45 -11.69 -11.76 6.35
C GLY A 45 -10.70 -12.77 5.77
N PRO A 46 -9.39 -12.54 5.96
CA PRO A 46 -8.35 -13.42 5.42
C PRO A 46 -8.51 -14.90 5.81
N GLN A 47 -8.85 -15.19 7.07
CA GLN A 47 -9.06 -16.56 7.55
C GLN A 47 -10.32 -17.21 6.95
N ASP A 48 -11.40 -16.43 6.80
CA ASP A 48 -12.65 -16.92 6.21
C ASP A 48 -12.46 -17.32 4.74
N LEU A 49 -11.72 -16.51 3.98
CA LEU A 49 -11.41 -16.82 2.59
C LEU A 49 -10.42 -17.99 2.48
N GLN A 50 -9.41 -18.07 3.36
CA GLN A 50 -8.46 -19.17 3.37
C GLN A 50 -9.17 -20.53 3.59
N ALA A 51 -10.19 -20.59 4.47
CA ALA A 51 -11.00 -21.77 4.67
C ALA A 51 -11.77 -22.20 3.40
N GLN A 52 -11.98 -21.28 2.45
CA GLN A 52 -12.62 -21.52 1.17
C GLN A 52 -11.63 -21.69 0.01
N ASN A 53 -10.33 -21.88 0.27
CA ASN A 53 -9.27 -21.88 -0.74
C ASN A 53 -9.19 -20.58 -1.57
N ARG A 54 -9.50 -19.44 -0.95
CA ARG A 54 -9.48 -18.12 -1.57
C ARG A 54 -8.57 -17.18 -0.77
N TYR A 55 -8.16 -16.07 -1.38
CA TYR A 55 -7.44 -15.01 -0.67
C TYR A 55 -7.62 -13.67 -1.33
N TRP A 56 -7.42 -12.60 -0.54
CA TRP A 56 -7.39 -11.23 -1.02
C TRP A 56 -6.07 -10.89 -1.67
N VAL A 57 -6.13 -10.15 -2.77
CA VAL A 57 -4.97 -9.56 -3.44
C VAL A 57 -5.17 -8.06 -3.57
N ILE A 58 -4.23 -7.25 -3.11
CA ILE A 58 -4.19 -5.83 -3.44
C ILE A 58 -3.65 -5.69 -4.86
N LYS A 59 -4.46 -5.12 -5.74
CA LYS A 59 -4.06 -4.82 -7.13
C LYS A 59 -3.48 -3.42 -7.26
N GLU A 60 -4.05 -2.46 -6.54
CA GLU A 60 -3.59 -1.07 -6.52
C GLU A 60 -3.73 -0.48 -5.11
N LEU A 61 -2.85 0.45 -4.80
CA LEU A 61 -2.86 1.26 -3.59
C LEU A 61 -2.44 2.67 -3.96
N ALA A 62 -3.24 3.67 -3.60
CA ALA A 62 -2.86 5.07 -3.72
C ALA A 62 -3.19 5.82 -2.44
N PHE A 63 -2.27 6.65 -1.96
CA PHE A 63 -2.53 7.54 -0.83
C PHE A 63 -1.69 8.82 -0.87
N ASP A 64 -2.24 9.88 -0.34
CA ASP A 64 -1.54 11.10 0.05
C ASP A 64 -1.16 11.00 1.53
N LEU A 65 -0.01 11.55 1.91
CA LEU A 65 0.53 11.52 3.25
C LEU A 65 0.95 12.93 3.69
N ALA A 66 0.62 13.27 4.95
CA ALA A 66 1.13 14.46 5.59
C ALA A 66 2.64 14.33 5.88
N THR A 67 3.32 15.44 5.94
CA THR A 67 4.77 15.48 6.25
C THR A 67 5.04 15.45 7.76
N ASP A 68 4.11 15.95 8.57
CA ASP A 68 4.20 15.89 10.03
C ASP A 68 3.50 14.65 10.56
N LEU A 69 4.27 13.61 10.82
CA LEU A 69 3.78 12.32 11.30
C LEU A 69 3.98 12.21 12.82
N PRO A 70 3.02 11.61 13.54
CA PRO A 70 3.10 11.43 14.99
C PRO A 70 4.25 10.47 15.37
N SER A 71 4.70 10.61 16.61
CA SER A 71 5.76 9.78 17.17
C SER A 71 5.22 8.52 17.86
N TRP A 72 6.14 7.64 18.23
CA TRP A 72 5.88 6.46 19.05
C TRP A 72 4.95 6.73 20.24
N GLY A 73 4.10 5.76 20.55
CA GLY A 73 3.15 5.80 21.68
C GLY A 73 1.91 6.67 21.45
N LYS A 74 1.84 7.39 20.33
CA LYS A 74 0.64 8.14 19.95
C LYS A 74 -0.41 7.22 19.35
N GLU A 75 -1.69 7.57 19.53
CA GLU A 75 -2.79 6.86 18.92
C GLU A 75 -3.17 7.50 17.59
N ILE A 76 -3.41 6.66 16.61
CA ILE A 76 -3.96 7.03 15.31
C ILE A 76 -5.28 6.31 15.09
N THR A 77 -6.20 6.95 14.37
CA THR A 77 -7.50 6.38 14.03
C THR A 77 -7.58 6.17 12.52
N ILE A 78 -7.97 4.96 12.11
CA ILE A 78 -8.22 4.62 10.71
C ILE A 78 -9.70 4.45 10.50
N GLU A 79 -10.24 5.19 9.58
CA GLU A 79 -11.59 5.05 9.07
C GLU A 79 -11.52 4.47 7.66
N CYS A 80 -12.22 3.37 7.39
CA CYS A 80 -12.27 2.74 6.07
C CYS A 80 -13.70 2.34 5.69
N TRP A 81 -13.96 2.30 4.38
CA TRP A 81 -15.27 1.94 3.82
C TRP A 81 -15.16 1.41 2.41
N PHE A 82 -16.10 0.57 2.01
CA PHE A 82 -16.23 0.17 0.60
C PHE A 82 -16.79 1.35 -0.20
N SER A 83 -16.02 1.83 -1.16
CA SER A 83 -16.43 2.93 -2.04
C SER A 83 -16.99 2.45 -3.38
N GLU A 84 -16.60 1.25 -3.81
CA GLU A 84 -17.14 0.60 -5.00
C GLU A 84 -16.98 -0.93 -4.88
N ILE A 85 -18.04 -1.68 -5.21
CA ILE A 85 -18.01 -3.12 -5.36
C ILE A 85 -18.58 -3.44 -6.74
N SER A 86 -17.75 -3.93 -7.64
CA SER A 86 -18.14 -4.36 -8.98
C SER A 86 -17.95 -5.88 -9.13
N LYS A 87 -18.16 -6.42 -10.32
CA LYS A 87 -18.13 -7.88 -10.57
C LYS A 87 -16.82 -8.57 -10.08
N LEU A 88 -15.67 -7.90 -10.18
CA LEU A 88 -14.37 -8.48 -9.84
C LEU A 88 -13.51 -7.56 -8.99
N ARG A 89 -13.94 -6.33 -8.74
CA ARG A 89 -13.13 -5.28 -8.11
C ARG A 89 -13.82 -4.75 -6.88
N VAL A 90 -13.06 -4.55 -5.84
CA VAL A 90 -13.52 -3.97 -4.59
C VAL A 90 -12.60 -2.81 -4.25
N TYR A 91 -13.13 -1.60 -4.25
CA TYR A 91 -12.41 -0.43 -3.78
C TYR A 91 -12.75 -0.14 -2.32
N ILE A 92 -11.73 0.09 -1.55
CA ILE A 92 -11.82 0.53 -0.15
C ILE A 92 -11.08 1.85 -0.04
N ASP A 93 -11.81 2.90 0.28
CA ASP A 93 -11.26 4.19 0.63
C ASP A 93 -10.95 4.23 2.13
N PHE A 94 -9.95 5.03 2.52
CA PHE A 94 -9.56 5.17 3.91
C PHE A 94 -9.03 6.55 4.25
N THR A 95 -9.16 6.93 5.52
CA THR A 95 -8.47 8.06 6.11
C THR A 95 -7.75 7.61 7.38
N VAL A 96 -6.57 8.15 7.61
CA VAL A 96 -5.80 8.00 8.85
C VAL A 96 -5.75 9.35 9.53
N ARG A 97 -6.09 9.40 10.82
CA ARG A 97 -6.12 10.63 11.62
C ARG A 97 -5.26 10.51 12.86
N TRP A 98 -4.69 11.62 13.23
CA TRP A 98 -4.10 11.84 14.54
C TRP A 98 -4.75 13.08 15.15
N ASN A 99 -5.46 12.88 16.26
CA ASN A 99 -6.38 13.88 16.78
C ASN A 99 -7.38 14.28 15.67
N GLN A 100 -7.41 15.57 15.29
CA GLN A 100 -8.28 16.07 14.24
C GLN A 100 -7.59 16.20 12.86
N HIS A 101 -6.27 15.94 12.78
CA HIS A 101 -5.49 16.09 11.57
C HIS A 101 -5.53 14.83 10.71
N ILE A 102 -5.74 15.00 9.41
CA ILE A 102 -5.62 13.90 8.45
C ILE A 102 -4.13 13.68 8.17
N LEU A 103 -3.63 12.51 8.57
CA LEU A 103 -2.25 12.07 8.28
C LEU A 103 -2.14 11.45 6.91
N ALA A 104 -3.10 10.60 6.56
CA ALA A 104 -3.15 9.96 5.26
C ALA A 104 -4.59 9.82 4.79
N LYS A 105 -4.78 9.82 3.48
CA LYS A 105 -6.04 9.49 2.81
C LYS A 105 -5.75 8.80 1.50
N GLY A 106 -6.54 7.80 1.16
CA GLY A 106 -6.26 7.02 -0.04
C GLY A 106 -7.30 5.95 -0.31
N TYR A 107 -6.99 5.12 -1.28
CA TYR A 107 -7.80 3.95 -1.62
C TYR A 107 -6.93 2.73 -1.94
N THR A 108 -7.57 1.58 -1.90
CA THR A 108 -7.02 0.31 -2.34
C THR A 108 -7.99 -0.38 -3.28
N LEU A 109 -7.46 -1.03 -4.31
CA LEU A 109 -8.21 -1.94 -5.17
C LEU A 109 -7.86 -3.38 -4.81
N TRP A 110 -8.87 -4.13 -4.42
CA TRP A 110 -8.76 -5.53 -4.03
C TRP A 110 -9.44 -6.46 -5.03
N LEU A 111 -8.88 -7.66 -5.16
CA LEU A 111 -9.42 -8.78 -5.92
C LEU A 111 -9.48 -10.00 -5.01
N ILE A 112 -10.39 -10.93 -5.28
CA ILE A 112 -10.39 -12.25 -4.65
C ILE A 112 -9.91 -13.27 -5.68
N VAL A 113 -8.98 -14.12 -5.28
CA VAL A 113 -8.37 -15.15 -6.12
C VAL A 113 -8.59 -16.52 -5.52
N ASP A 114 -8.93 -17.49 -6.36
CA ASP A 114 -8.96 -18.90 -6.01
C ASP A 114 -7.51 -19.43 -5.93
N LYS A 115 -7.16 -20.08 -4.83
CA LYS A 115 -5.77 -20.50 -4.53
C LYS A 115 -5.27 -21.58 -5.47
N GLN A 116 -6.14 -22.49 -5.91
CA GLN A 116 -5.77 -23.62 -6.76
C GLN A 116 -5.73 -23.24 -8.24
N THR A 117 -6.79 -22.58 -8.72
CA THR A 117 -6.94 -22.26 -10.15
C THR A 117 -6.30 -20.94 -10.55
N LYS A 118 -5.92 -20.11 -9.57
CA LYS A 118 -5.40 -18.75 -9.77
C LYS A 118 -6.36 -17.83 -10.55
N ARG A 119 -7.64 -18.17 -10.58
CA ARG A 119 -8.68 -17.38 -11.25
C ARG A 119 -9.31 -16.37 -10.30
N LEU A 120 -9.74 -15.23 -10.86
CA LEU A 120 -10.49 -14.23 -10.13
C LEU A 120 -11.88 -14.75 -9.77
N ILE A 121 -12.30 -14.51 -8.53
CA ILE A 121 -13.62 -14.82 -8.00
C ILE A 121 -14.51 -13.59 -8.13
N GLN A 122 -15.76 -13.80 -8.52
CA GLN A 122 -16.75 -12.73 -8.58
C GLN A 122 -17.12 -12.26 -7.17
N THR A 123 -17.25 -10.93 -7.02
CA THR A 123 -17.55 -10.27 -5.75
C THR A 123 -19.01 -9.83 -5.61
N ASN A 124 -19.92 -10.35 -6.45
CA ASN A 124 -21.33 -9.98 -6.45
C ASN A 124 -22.01 -10.19 -5.08
N GLU A 125 -21.66 -11.27 -4.37
CA GLU A 125 -22.18 -11.56 -3.03
C GLU A 125 -21.76 -10.52 -1.99
N MET A 126 -20.63 -9.84 -2.20
CA MET A 126 -20.16 -8.78 -1.31
C MET A 126 -21.07 -7.56 -1.36
N ALA A 127 -21.55 -7.18 -2.54
CA ALA A 127 -22.44 -6.03 -2.70
C ALA A 127 -23.73 -6.16 -1.87
N ALA A 128 -24.17 -7.40 -1.60
CA ALA A 128 -25.32 -7.67 -0.74
C ALA A 128 -24.98 -7.60 0.77
N ARG A 129 -23.71 -7.76 1.14
CA ARG A 129 -23.27 -7.84 2.54
C ARG A 129 -22.68 -6.52 3.05
N PHE A 130 -22.06 -5.77 2.17
CA PHE A 130 -21.37 -4.54 2.54
C PHE A 130 -22.04 -3.32 1.92
N PRO A 131 -22.47 -2.36 2.73
CA PRO A 131 -22.97 -1.10 2.21
C PRO A 131 -21.83 -0.30 1.58
N VAL A 132 -22.09 0.28 0.41
CA VAL A 132 -21.17 1.13 -0.32
C VAL A 132 -21.39 2.58 0.11
N CYS A 133 -20.29 3.31 0.38
CA CYS A 133 -20.25 4.73 0.62
C CYS A 133 -19.45 5.38 -0.52
N THR A 134 -20.07 6.20 -1.34
CA THR A 134 -19.47 6.79 -2.54
C THR A 134 -18.56 8.00 -2.27
N ASP A 135 -18.21 8.26 -1.01
CA ASP A 135 -17.21 9.26 -0.66
C ASP A 135 -15.84 8.80 -1.17
N LEU A 136 -15.28 9.50 -2.14
CA LEU A 136 -13.95 9.23 -2.67
C LEU A 136 -12.96 10.23 -2.10
N VAL A 137 -12.05 9.78 -1.23
CA VAL A 137 -11.13 10.69 -0.49
C VAL A 137 -10.11 11.40 -1.37
N LEU A 138 -9.81 10.82 -2.55
CA LEU A 138 -8.95 11.44 -3.56
C LEU A 138 -9.74 12.04 -4.75
N GLY A 139 -11.07 12.15 -4.61
CA GLY A 139 -12.00 12.67 -5.62
C GLY A 139 -12.34 11.68 -6.73
N THR A 140 -11.48 10.73 -7.02
CA THR A 140 -11.70 9.64 -7.99
C THR A 140 -10.69 8.52 -7.77
N HIS A 141 -11.04 7.30 -8.17
CA HIS A 141 -10.06 6.23 -8.32
C HIS A 141 -9.28 6.49 -9.62
N LYS A 142 -8.05 6.94 -9.47
CA LYS A 142 -7.21 7.34 -10.61
C LYS A 142 -6.92 6.14 -11.50
N LYS A 143 -7.15 6.28 -12.80
CA LYS A 143 -6.70 5.27 -13.76
C LYS A 143 -5.17 5.19 -13.70
N TRP A 144 -4.64 3.97 -13.57
CA TRP A 144 -3.20 3.76 -13.63
C TRP A 144 -2.67 4.17 -15.02
N ILE A 145 -1.73 5.07 -15.03
CA ILE A 145 -0.99 5.48 -16.22
C ILE A 145 0.48 5.53 -15.83
N LEU A 146 1.28 4.65 -16.43
CA LEU A 146 2.72 4.68 -16.23
C LEU A 146 3.26 5.91 -16.98
N PRO A 147 3.93 6.86 -16.30
CA PRO A 147 4.57 7.98 -16.97
C PRO A 147 5.67 7.54 -17.93
N ALA A 148 6.00 8.39 -18.91
CA ALA A 148 7.16 8.14 -19.75
C ALA A 148 8.42 8.04 -18.88
N LEU A 149 9.26 7.04 -19.19
CA LEU A 149 10.48 6.74 -18.45
C LEU A 149 11.68 7.39 -19.15
N ALA A 150 12.50 8.05 -18.34
CA ALA A 150 13.83 8.52 -18.75
C ALA A 150 14.87 7.38 -18.54
N GLU A 151 16.15 7.72 -18.47
CA GLU A 151 17.18 6.77 -18.05
C GLU A 151 16.99 6.36 -16.58
N PRO A 152 17.22 5.07 -16.24
CA PRO A 152 17.06 4.60 -14.89
C PRO A 152 18.14 5.18 -13.98
N TYR A 153 17.70 5.64 -12.82
CA TYR A 153 18.57 6.08 -11.75
C TYR A 153 18.70 4.97 -10.71
N ARG A 154 19.94 4.61 -10.38
CA ARG A 154 20.34 3.77 -9.23
C ARG A 154 19.52 2.47 -9.05
N PRO A 155 19.67 1.46 -9.93
CA PRO A 155 19.01 0.17 -9.75
C PRO A 155 19.50 -0.53 -8.48
N VAL A 156 18.55 -1.15 -7.74
CA VAL A 156 18.83 -1.93 -6.54
C VAL A 156 18.24 -3.32 -6.71
N THR A 157 19.04 -4.34 -6.46
CA THR A 157 18.63 -5.74 -6.54
C THR A 157 18.59 -6.36 -5.15
N LYS A 158 17.57 -7.18 -4.88
CA LYS A 158 17.41 -7.96 -3.64
C LYS A 158 16.94 -9.38 -3.99
N VAL A 159 17.53 -10.37 -3.31
CA VAL A 159 16.96 -11.73 -3.21
C VAL A 159 15.90 -11.70 -2.11
N MET A 160 14.67 -12.05 -2.44
CA MET A 160 13.56 -12.08 -1.48
C MET A 160 13.73 -13.26 -0.51
N ASP A 161 13.62 -12.99 0.76
CA ASP A 161 13.83 -13.99 1.82
C ASP A 161 12.59 -14.25 2.68
N ILE A 162 12.76 -15.03 3.76
CA ILE A 162 11.65 -15.40 4.65
C ILE A 162 11.00 -14.19 5.33
N SER A 163 11.76 -13.13 5.61
CA SER A 163 11.26 -11.92 6.26
C SER A 163 10.38 -11.08 5.33
N ASP A 164 10.45 -11.29 4.02
CA ASP A 164 9.64 -10.63 3.02
C ASP A 164 8.27 -11.30 2.80
N LYS A 165 8.03 -12.48 3.38
CA LYS A 165 6.79 -13.23 3.14
C LYS A 165 5.61 -12.72 3.93
N ASP A 166 4.43 -12.78 3.32
CA ASP A 166 3.16 -12.65 4.00
C ASP A 166 2.60 -14.03 4.48
N PHE A 167 1.45 -13.99 5.13
CA PHE A 167 0.76 -15.20 5.62
C PHE A 167 0.19 -16.09 4.49
N ASN A 168 0.10 -15.61 3.25
CA ASN A 168 -0.29 -16.41 2.07
C ASN A 168 0.91 -17.12 1.43
N GLY A 169 2.13 -16.83 1.89
CA GLY A 169 3.37 -17.39 1.35
C GLY A 169 3.93 -16.64 0.14
N HIS A 170 3.35 -15.50 -0.21
CA HIS A 170 3.84 -14.59 -1.24
C HIS A 170 4.75 -13.52 -0.63
N ILE A 171 5.47 -12.78 -1.48
CA ILE A 171 6.19 -11.59 -1.02
C ILE A 171 5.18 -10.49 -0.66
N ASN A 172 5.33 -9.96 0.55
CA ASN A 172 4.47 -8.91 1.08
C ASN A 172 4.57 -7.64 0.22
N ASN A 173 3.43 -6.99 -0.02
CA ASN A 173 3.37 -5.74 -0.78
C ASN A 173 4.28 -4.65 -0.22
N LYS A 174 4.49 -4.58 1.11
CA LYS A 174 5.45 -3.66 1.74
C LYS A 174 6.88 -3.88 1.26
N SER A 175 7.29 -5.13 1.00
CA SER A 175 8.66 -5.44 0.56
C SER A 175 9.00 -4.83 -0.81
N TYR A 176 8.03 -4.77 -1.73
CA TYR A 176 8.22 -4.05 -2.99
C TYR A 176 8.39 -2.55 -2.76
N LEU A 177 7.59 -1.95 -1.87
CA LEU A 177 7.70 -0.53 -1.56
C LEU A 177 9.04 -0.22 -0.90
N HIS A 178 9.49 -1.03 0.07
CA HIS A 178 10.81 -0.89 0.67
C HIS A 178 11.93 -1.00 -0.36
N LEU A 179 11.84 -1.95 -1.30
CA LEU A 179 12.83 -2.10 -2.37
C LEU A 179 12.86 -0.86 -3.29
N ALA A 180 11.70 -0.29 -3.61
CA ALA A 180 11.60 0.95 -4.36
C ALA A 180 12.25 2.13 -3.63
N LEU A 181 11.95 2.32 -2.34
CA LEU A 181 12.50 3.42 -1.56
C LEU A 181 14.02 3.30 -1.37
N ARG A 182 14.56 2.08 -1.26
CA ARG A 182 16.03 1.87 -1.19
C ARG A 182 16.76 2.39 -2.43
N SER A 183 16.13 2.44 -3.59
CA SER A 183 16.74 2.98 -4.80
C SER A 183 16.84 4.51 -4.80
N MET A 184 16.19 5.21 -3.84
CA MET A 184 16.31 6.67 -3.69
C MET A 184 17.63 7.10 -3.06
N GLY A 185 18.26 6.23 -2.25
CA GLY A 185 19.46 6.53 -1.48
C GLY A 185 19.17 7.22 -0.14
N SER A 186 20.11 7.10 0.81
CA SER A 186 19.96 7.64 2.17
C SER A 186 19.89 9.16 2.18
N GLU A 187 20.79 9.82 1.46
CA GLU A 187 20.89 11.29 1.40
C GLU A 187 19.56 11.95 0.97
N PHE A 188 18.88 11.39 -0.04
CA PHE A 188 17.56 11.89 -0.44
C PHE A 188 16.50 11.63 0.62
N ALA A 189 16.49 10.43 1.22
CA ALA A 189 15.54 10.06 2.26
C ALA A 189 15.68 10.87 3.55
N GLU A 190 16.89 11.35 3.86
CA GLU A 190 17.16 12.21 5.02
C GLU A 190 16.62 13.64 4.85
N THR A 191 16.54 14.12 3.61
CA THR A 191 16.15 15.50 3.29
C THR A 191 14.71 15.62 2.74
N HIS A 192 14.05 14.48 2.45
CA HIS A 192 12.73 14.48 1.84
C HIS A 192 11.78 13.51 2.55
N THR A 193 10.52 13.90 2.60
CA THR A 193 9.43 13.05 3.13
C THR A 193 8.49 12.63 2.01
N LEU A 194 8.10 11.36 2.01
CA LEU A 194 7.09 10.83 1.09
C LEU A 194 5.76 11.56 1.30
N SER A 195 5.18 12.13 0.25
CA SER A 195 3.90 12.86 0.30
C SER A 195 2.79 12.22 -0.52
N HIS A 196 3.14 11.40 -1.50
CA HIS A 196 2.19 10.63 -2.31
C HIS A 196 2.82 9.31 -2.75
N LEU A 197 2.02 8.27 -2.74
CA LEU A 197 2.39 6.97 -3.28
C LEU A 197 1.22 6.40 -4.07
N HIS A 198 1.50 5.89 -5.29
CA HIS A 198 0.57 5.09 -6.06
C HIS A 198 1.30 3.85 -6.56
N ALA A 199 0.88 2.68 -6.14
CA ALA A 199 1.48 1.40 -6.48
C ALA A 199 0.49 0.48 -7.19
N ARG A 200 0.99 -0.25 -8.19
CA ARG A 200 0.25 -1.31 -8.89
C ARG A 200 1.04 -2.61 -8.83
N PHE A 201 0.41 -3.64 -8.29
CA PHE A 201 1.00 -4.98 -8.14
C PHE A 201 0.52 -5.86 -9.29
N ASN A 202 1.45 -6.25 -10.16
CA ASN A 202 1.12 -6.95 -11.42
C ASN A 202 1.15 -8.47 -11.26
N GLN A 203 2.10 -8.98 -10.46
CA GLN A 203 2.29 -10.42 -10.26
C GLN A 203 2.76 -10.73 -8.84
N GLU A 204 2.39 -11.91 -8.36
CA GLU A 204 2.91 -12.50 -7.13
C GLU A 204 4.37 -12.94 -7.36
N THR A 205 5.20 -12.74 -6.33
CA THR A 205 6.56 -13.28 -6.28
C THR A 205 6.77 -14.06 -4.99
N TYR A 206 7.84 -14.85 -4.93
CA TYR A 206 8.06 -15.83 -3.88
C TYR A 206 9.46 -15.69 -3.28
N GLN A 207 9.66 -16.34 -2.14
CA GLN A 207 10.97 -16.46 -1.52
C GLN A 207 11.96 -17.08 -2.50
N GLY A 208 13.17 -16.51 -2.58
CA GLY A 208 14.23 -16.91 -3.53
C GLY A 208 14.19 -16.14 -4.85
N ASP A 209 13.10 -15.42 -5.15
CA ASP A 209 13.05 -14.57 -6.34
C ASP A 209 14.02 -13.40 -6.21
N VAL A 210 14.72 -13.10 -7.30
CA VAL A 210 15.59 -11.94 -7.42
C VAL A 210 14.81 -10.81 -8.06
N LEU A 211 14.60 -9.74 -7.29
CA LEU A 211 13.88 -8.55 -7.77
C LEU A 211 14.83 -7.36 -7.92
N THR A 212 14.69 -6.66 -9.02
CA THR A 212 15.43 -5.41 -9.28
C THR A 212 14.46 -4.25 -9.38
N SER A 213 14.63 -3.24 -8.52
CA SER A 213 13.96 -1.95 -8.60
C SER A 213 14.82 -0.97 -9.38
N SER A 214 14.26 -0.38 -10.43
CA SER A 214 14.86 0.74 -11.17
C SER A 214 14.00 1.98 -10.97
N SER A 215 14.60 3.07 -10.50
CA SER A 215 13.93 4.35 -10.30
C SER A 215 14.20 5.29 -11.46
N TYR A 216 13.18 6.03 -11.86
CA TYR A 216 13.20 7.00 -12.96
C TYR A 216 12.66 8.33 -12.47
N GLY A 217 13.34 9.41 -12.76
CA GLY A 217 12.98 10.75 -12.33
C GLY A 217 14.22 11.57 -12.01
N THR A 218 14.01 12.78 -11.53
CA THR A 218 15.08 13.66 -11.08
C THR A 218 14.76 14.21 -9.70
N TYR A 219 15.77 14.50 -8.91
CA TYR A 219 15.59 15.16 -7.61
C TYR A 219 14.90 16.51 -7.74
N LEU A 220 15.07 17.21 -8.86
CA LEU A 220 14.42 18.50 -9.12
C LEU A 220 12.90 18.38 -9.26
N SER A 221 12.38 17.23 -9.72
CA SER A 221 10.94 17.04 -9.89
C SER A 221 10.25 16.53 -8.63
N ASN A 222 11.00 16.06 -7.62
CA ASN A 222 10.50 15.41 -6.42
C ASN A 222 9.46 14.30 -6.72
N ARG A 223 9.48 13.76 -7.95
CA ARG A 223 8.59 12.71 -8.41
C ARG A 223 9.38 11.61 -9.09
N PHE A 224 9.15 10.37 -8.66
CA PHE A 224 9.82 9.21 -9.20
C PHE A 224 8.85 8.13 -9.62
N VAL A 225 9.27 7.36 -10.63
CA VAL A 225 8.63 6.11 -11.05
C VAL A 225 9.59 4.99 -10.70
N HIS A 226 9.10 3.95 -10.04
CA HIS A 226 9.88 2.77 -9.73
C HIS A 226 9.28 1.58 -10.47
N LEU A 227 10.12 0.89 -11.23
CA LEU A 227 9.77 -0.38 -11.87
C LEU A 227 10.50 -1.51 -11.17
N ILE A 228 9.73 -2.41 -10.57
CA ILE A 228 10.28 -3.62 -9.96
C ILE A 228 10.06 -4.77 -10.92
N ARG A 229 11.14 -5.45 -11.26
CA ARG A 229 11.15 -6.55 -12.19
C ARG A 229 11.72 -7.83 -11.57
N LYS A 230 11.14 -8.95 -11.98
CA LYS A 230 11.74 -10.28 -11.89
C LYS A 230 12.25 -10.63 -13.27
N ASN A 231 13.57 -10.61 -13.47
CA ASN A 231 14.20 -10.64 -14.81
C ASN A 231 13.68 -9.45 -15.65
N THR A 232 13.03 -9.72 -16.78
CA THR A 232 12.44 -8.69 -17.66
C THR A 232 10.99 -8.36 -17.34
N LEU A 233 10.33 -9.15 -16.47
CA LEU A 233 8.91 -9.07 -16.20
C LEU A 233 8.60 -8.01 -15.13
N PRO A 234 7.79 -6.98 -15.41
CA PRO A 234 7.39 -6.00 -14.40
C PRO A 234 6.39 -6.62 -13.41
N VAL A 235 6.82 -6.78 -12.16
CA VAL A 235 6.00 -7.36 -11.08
C VAL A 235 5.31 -6.29 -10.23
N CYS A 236 5.91 -5.09 -10.14
CA CYS A 236 5.30 -3.96 -9.44
C CYS A 236 5.74 -2.64 -10.08
N GLU A 237 4.83 -1.69 -10.16
CA GLU A 237 5.05 -0.34 -10.67
C GLU A 237 4.61 0.65 -9.61
N ILE A 238 5.42 1.67 -9.30
CA ILE A 238 5.15 2.61 -8.23
C ILE A 238 5.46 4.02 -8.71
N VAL A 239 4.61 4.97 -8.37
CA VAL A 239 4.86 6.41 -8.48
C VAL A 239 4.95 6.98 -7.08
N THR A 240 6.00 7.76 -6.81
CA THR A 240 6.17 8.48 -5.55
C THR A 240 6.34 9.96 -5.79
N CYS A 241 5.77 10.79 -4.89
CA CYS A 241 6.08 12.22 -4.82
C CYS A 241 6.61 12.54 -3.42
N TRP A 242 7.55 13.48 -3.35
CA TRP A 242 8.27 13.83 -2.15
C TRP A 242 8.17 15.32 -1.87
N LYS A 243 8.40 15.71 -0.64
CA LYS A 243 8.53 17.10 -0.21
C LYS A 243 9.81 17.24 0.57
N GLU A 244 10.52 18.33 0.36
CA GLU A 244 11.67 18.68 1.19
C GLU A 244 11.26 18.78 2.66
N GLN A 245 12.07 18.23 3.54
CA GLN A 245 11.90 18.44 4.98
C GLN A 245 12.43 19.83 5.31
N MET A 246 11.58 20.67 5.89
CA MET A 246 12.09 21.87 6.54
C MET A 246 12.88 21.44 7.78
N LEU A 247 14.20 21.53 7.71
CA LEU A 247 15.08 21.36 8.86
C LEU A 247 14.85 22.57 9.78
N PHE A 248 14.17 22.34 10.89
CA PHE A 248 14.05 23.31 11.98
C PHE A 248 15.11 23.04 13.03
#